data_ea56280ee0c70696ae9d3fd939134d82
#
_entry.id   ea56280ee0c70696ae9d3fd939134d82
#
_cell.length_a   1.000
_cell.length_b   1.000
_cell.length_c   1.000
_cell.angle_alpha   90.00
_cell.angle_beta   90.00
_cell.angle_gamma   90.00
#
_symmetry.space_group_name_H-M   'P 1'
#
loop_
_entity.id
_entity.type
_entity.pdbx_description
1 polymer ?
#
loop_
_entity_poly.entity_id
_entity_poly.type
_entity_poly.pdbx_seq_one_letter_code
_entity_poly.pdbx_strand_id
1 'polypeptide(L)'
;MSSPFHLVFLVSGLLDGGIETVLIEYLKHFSKDKKFKITLCIAKAMGELEVYKKEIPPTVNIVYCSNTKLLTHFAQQRALRKISKLGKLFDEIILNPIRRYQTRRGIQQVITDADVVIDFDSCAYSHLKSCTAKKIAYFHFSFKQRVMQDRRRMERLGKELERYDKIVTICEAMRAEGEQLFPHLKEKLEVIYNPKFQKDVQDKAKVRPNDNRFDQPFLLAIERLEDSQKDITTLLKAYSILVKTYQHTESLYIIGKGKSENELRELAKELGVEDKVIFLGFMPNPYPWIKRSKLLVHSAKFEGLPTVLIEGLMLNKLIVATDCPTGPGELLAGGKAGLLVPVGDAQALATAIHQALTDTDLQKQLLKGATERAFDFTFTAIEAKLNRIMCIEAL
;
A
#
# COMPACT_ATOMS: atom_id res chain seq x y z
N MET A 1 32.57 -21.75 2.05
CA MET A 1 31.56 -20.68 2.25
C MET A 1 30.21 -21.35 2.23
N SER A 2 29.40 -21.18 3.26
CA SER A 2 27.99 -21.65 3.23
C SER A 2 27.26 -21.05 2.04
N SER A 3 26.35 -21.80 1.42
CA SER A 3 25.51 -21.27 0.35
C SER A 3 24.70 -20.08 0.88
N PRO A 4 24.48 -19.02 0.08
CA PRO A 4 23.71 -17.87 0.53
C PRO A 4 22.26 -18.28 0.85
N PHE A 5 21.68 -17.69 1.89
CA PHE A 5 20.32 -17.94 2.33
C PHE A 5 19.32 -17.43 1.28
N HIS A 6 18.50 -18.33 0.76
CA HIS A 6 17.65 -18.04 -0.40
C HIS A 6 16.26 -17.59 0.00
N LEU A 7 15.96 -16.31 -0.23
CA LEU A 7 14.64 -15.71 -0.05
C LEU A 7 13.90 -15.65 -1.38
N VAL A 8 12.70 -16.22 -1.44
CA VAL A 8 11.82 -16.17 -2.62
C VAL A 8 10.58 -15.35 -2.29
N PHE A 9 10.41 -14.23 -2.98
CA PHE A 9 9.20 -13.41 -2.91
C PHE A 9 8.26 -13.78 -4.04
N LEU A 10 7.01 -14.09 -3.72
CA LEU A 10 5.95 -14.40 -4.68
C LEU A 10 4.94 -13.27 -4.74
N VAL A 11 4.63 -12.79 -5.93
CA VAL A 11 3.60 -11.76 -6.18
C VAL A 11 2.77 -12.10 -7.41
N SER A 12 1.51 -11.66 -7.43
CA SER A 12 0.61 -11.87 -8.56
C SER A 12 0.99 -11.06 -9.80
N GLY A 13 1.53 -9.88 -9.61
CA GLY A 13 1.99 -8.95 -10.65
C GLY A 13 2.63 -7.73 -10.01
N LEU A 14 3.22 -6.85 -10.82
CA LEU A 14 3.71 -5.54 -10.38
C LEU A 14 2.84 -4.45 -11.03
N LEU A 15 2.24 -3.60 -10.23
CA LEU A 15 1.46 -2.44 -10.70
C LEU A 15 2.01 -1.16 -10.05
N ASP A 16 1.14 -0.17 -9.84
CA ASP A 16 1.46 1.14 -9.29
C ASP A 16 0.87 1.36 -7.88
N GLY A 17 0.78 0.30 -7.08
CA GLY A 17 0.15 0.33 -5.75
C GLY A 17 1.11 0.43 -4.57
N GLY A 18 0.54 0.55 -3.37
CA GLY A 18 1.29 0.59 -2.11
C GLY A 18 1.99 -0.72 -1.78
N ILE A 19 1.44 -1.87 -2.19
CA ILE A 19 2.05 -3.19 -1.96
C ILE A 19 3.38 -3.28 -2.70
N GLU A 20 3.43 -2.84 -3.95
CA GLU A 20 4.63 -2.85 -4.80
C GLU A 20 5.72 -1.96 -4.23
N THR A 21 5.37 -0.78 -3.72
CA THR A 21 6.36 0.10 -3.08
C THR A 21 6.95 -0.54 -1.83
N VAL A 22 6.14 -1.22 -1.02
CA VAL A 22 6.61 -1.94 0.17
C VAL A 22 7.48 -3.14 -0.22
N LEU A 23 7.09 -3.92 -1.24
CA LEU A 23 7.91 -5.02 -1.77
C LEU A 23 9.32 -4.54 -2.14
N ILE A 24 9.41 -3.42 -2.86
CA ILE A 24 10.70 -2.85 -3.26
C ILE A 24 11.55 -2.46 -2.06
N GLU A 25 10.98 -1.93 -1.00
CA GLU A 25 11.72 -1.64 0.23
C GLU A 25 12.32 -2.93 0.83
N TYR A 26 11.55 -4.03 0.89
CA TYR A 26 12.06 -5.34 1.32
C TYR A 26 13.20 -5.85 0.42
N LEU A 27 13.02 -5.80 -0.90
CA LEU A 27 14.04 -6.21 -1.85
C LEU A 27 15.31 -5.38 -1.69
N LYS A 28 15.21 -4.07 -1.53
CA LYS A 28 16.35 -3.17 -1.26
C LYS A 28 17.02 -3.49 0.08
N HIS A 29 16.25 -3.81 1.12
CA HIS A 29 16.80 -4.14 2.43
C HIS A 29 17.68 -5.39 2.36
N PHE A 30 17.14 -6.50 1.88
CA PHE A 30 17.86 -7.76 1.83
C PHE A 30 19.00 -7.75 0.78
N SER A 31 18.91 -6.96 -0.28
CA SER A 31 19.96 -6.83 -1.30
C SER A 31 21.24 -6.15 -0.79
N LYS A 32 21.22 -5.49 0.38
CA LYS A 32 22.40 -4.86 0.98
C LYS A 32 23.37 -5.87 1.58
N ASP A 33 22.89 -7.06 1.91
CA ASP A 33 23.69 -8.11 2.55
C ASP A 33 23.89 -9.29 1.59
N LYS A 34 25.13 -9.56 1.24
CA LYS A 34 25.54 -10.64 0.32
C LYS A 34 25.23 -12.05 0.84
N LYS A 35 24.88 -12.20 2.13
CA LYS A 35 24.45 -13.49 2.67
C LYS A 35 23.11 -13.96 2.08
N PHE A 36 22.32 -13.05 1.45
CA PHE A 36 21.04 -13.39 0.84
C PHE A 36 21.15 -13.55 -0.68
N LYS A 37 20.57 -14.65 -1.19
CA LYS A 37 20.16 -14.82 -2.58
C LYS A 37 18.68 -14.46 -2.64
N ILE A 38 18.28 -13.54 -3.53
CA ILE A 38 16.89 -13.06 -3.60
C ILE A 38 16.32 -13.39 -4.96
N THR A 39 15.16 -14.06 -4.97
CA THR A 39 14.37 -14.30 -6.17
C THR A 39 12.99 -13.66 -6.03
N LEU A 40 12.62 -12.79 -6.98
CA LEU A 40 11.28 -12.25 -7.12
C LEU A 40 10.55 -13.01 -8.21
N CYS A 41 9.57 -13.81 -7.84
CA CYS A 41 8.74 -14.59 -8.74
C CYS A 41 7.41 -13.88 -8.98
N ILE A 42 7.17 -13.46 -10.21
CA ILE A 42 5.99 -12.69 -10.64
C ILE A 42 5.08 -13.62 -11.44
N ALA A 43 3.86 -13.87 -10.95
CA ALA A 43 2.94 -14.80 -11.60
C ALA A 43 2.52 -14.31 -13.00
N LYS A 44 2.31 -13.01 -13.18
CA LYS A 44 1.85 -12.40 -14.44
C LYS A 44 2.67 -11.17 -14.78
N ALA A 45 3.27 -11.14 -15.96
CA ALA A 45 3.89 -9.93 -16.49
C ALA A 45 2.81 -8.88 -16.82
N MET A 46 3.05 -7.63 -16.41
CA MET A 46 2.17 -6.49 -16.65
C MET A 46 2.76 -5.48 -17.64
N GLY A 47 3.96 -5.74 -18.16
CA GLY A 47 4.62 -4.94 -19.19
C GLY A 47 4.81 -3.49 -18.78
N GLU A 48 4.27 -2.55 -19.56
CA GLU A 48 4.41 -1.10 -19.32
C GLU A 48 3.73 -0.62 -18.01
N LEU A 49 2.82 -1.40 -17.45
CA LEU A 49 2.17 -1.08 -16.18
C LEU A 49 3.07 -1.33 -14.97
N GLU A 50 4.25 -1.95 -15.16
CA GLU A 50 5.23 -2.24 -14.11
C GLU A 50 6.08 -1.00 -13.79
N VAL A 51 5.42 0.05 -13.27
CA VAL A 51 6.01 1.39 -13.07
C VAL A 51 7.27 1.34 -12.20
N TYR A 52 7.26 0.53 -11.15
CA TYR A 52 8.34 0.44 -10.17
C TYR A 52 9.42 -0.59 -10.51
N LYS A 53 9.33 -1.30 -11.64
CA LYS A 53 10.33 -2.32 -12.03
C LYS A 53 11.76 -1.80 -12.01
N LYS A 54 11.97 -0.54 -12.41
CA LYS A 54 13.28 0.12 -12.45
C LYS A 54 13.90 0.35 -11.05
N GLU A 55 13.10 0.27 -9.99
CA GLU A 55 13.56 0.44 -8.61
C GLU A 55 14.01 -0.87 -7.97
N ILE A 56 13.78 -2.01 -8.62
CA ILE A 56 14.22 -3.32 -8.14
C ILE A 56 15.75 -3.39 -8.23
N PRO A 57 16.45 -3.77 -7.14
CA PRO A 57 17.90 -3.90 -7.16
C PRO A 57 18.38 -4.90 -8.21
N PRO A 58 19.49 -4.62 -8.93
CA PRO A 58 19.98 -5.49 -10.00
C PRO A 58 20.48 -6.86 -9.51
N THR A 59 20.71 -7.01 -8.20
CA THR A 59 21.09 -8.27 -7.56
C THR A 59 19.91 -9.23 -7.36
N VAL A 60 18.66 -8.76 -7.53
CA VAL A 60 17.46 -9.58 -7.42
C VAL A 60 17.23 -10.35 -8.71
N ASN A 61 17.15 -11.67 -8.61
CA ASN A 61 16.76 -12.54 -9.73
C ASN A 61 15.25 -12.43 -9.97
N ILE A 62 14.83 -11.90 -11.13
CA ILE A 62 13.41 -11.74 -11.47
C ILE A 62 12.96 -12.89 -12.38
N VAL A 63 11.97 -13.64 -11.94
CA VAL A 63 11.37 -14.75 -12.68
C VAL A 63 9.90 -14.45 -12.96
N TYR A 64 9.53 -14.39 -14.24
CA TYR A 64 8.13 -14.29 -14.66
C TYR A 64 7.58 -15.67 -15.01
N CYS A 65 6.50 -16.07 -14.34
CA CYS A 65 5.84 -17.34 -14.63
C CYS A 65 5.07 -17.29 -15.97
N SER A 66 4.43 -16.16 -16.25
CA SER A 66 3.58 -15.97 -17.42
C SER A 66 3.89 -14.62 -18.07
N ASN A 67 4.66 -14.64 -19.18
CA ASN A 67 5.21 -13.43 -19.82
C ASN A 67 5.09 -13.41 -21.35
N THR A 68 4.32 -14.31 -21.98
CA THR A 68 4.12 -14.25 -23.43
C THR A 68 3.36 -12.99 -23.82
N LYS A 69 3.62 -12.42 -25.00
CA LYS A 69 2.99 -11.18 -25.49
C LYS A 69 1.46 -11.23 -25.36
N LEU A 70 0.83 -12.35 -25.75
CA LEU A 70 -0.61 -12.52 -25.68
C LEU A 70 -1.13 -12.48 -24.22
N LEU A 71 -0.50 -13.24 -23.33
CA LEU A 71 -0.93 -13.32 -21.91
C LEU A 71 -0.72 -11.97 -21.20
N THR A 72 0.38 -11.29 -21.48
CA THR A 72 0.69 -9.95 -20.95
C THR A 72 -0.33 -8.92 -21.45
N HIS A 73 -0.65 -8.93 -22.75
CA HIS A 73 -1.66 -8.03 -23.32
C HIS A 73 -3.02 -8.19 -22.62
N PHE A 74 -3.51 -9.42 -22.48
CA PHE A 74 -4.80 -9.66 -21.82
C PHE A 74 -4.75 -9.32 -20.32
N ALA A 75 -3.61 -9.54 -19.64
CA ALA A 75 -3.44 -9.10 -18.25
C ALA A 75 -3.52 -7.59 -18.11
N GLN A 76 -2.88 -6.83 -19.01
CA GLN A 76 -2.96 -5.36 -19.09
C GLN A 76 -4.39 -4.87 -19.35
N GLN A 77 -5.08 -5.46 -20.35
CA GLN A 77 -6.47 -5.08 -20.67
C GLN A 77 -7.41 -5.31 -19.48
N ARG A 78 -7.20 -6.38 -18.69
CA ARG A 78 -7.95 -6.60 -17.45
C ARG A 78 -7.63 -5.56 -16.39
N ALA A 79 -6.37 -5.26 -16.16
CA ALA A 79 -5.94 -4.27 -15.17
C ALA A 79 -6.50 -2.88 -15.50
N LEU A 80 -6.49 -2.50 -16.78
CA LEU A 80 -7.04 -1.24 -17.28
C LEU A 80 -8.57 -1.24 -17.44
N ARG A 81 -9.25 -2.38 -17.17
CA ARG A 81 -10.71 -2.56 -17.39
C ARG A 81 -11.17 -2.28 -18.84
N LYS A 82 -10.27 -2.47 -19.82
CA LYS A 82 -10.52 -2.24 -21.25
C LYS A 82 -10.87 -3.51 -22.02
N ILE A 83 -10.97 -4.66 -21.37
CA ILE A 83 -11.24 -5.94 -22.00
C ILE A 83 -12.72 -6.02 -22.44
N SER A 84 -12.96 -6.42 -23.70
CA SER A 84 -14.32 -6.65 -24.24
C SER A 84 -14.97 -7.88 -23.60
N LYS A 85 -16.30 -8.02 -23.72
CA LYS A 85 -17.03 -9.20 -23.20
C LYS A 85 -16.53 -10.51 -23.82
N LEU A 86 -16.31 -10.55 -25.15
CA LEU A 86 -15.76 -11.73 -25.85
C LEU A 86 -14.29 -11.97 -25.44
N GLY A 87 -13.48 -10.93 -25.35
CA GLY A 87 -12.11 -11.01 -24.83
C GLY A 87 -12.04 -11.54 -23.41
N LYS A 88 -12.98 -11.15 -22.55
CA LYS A 88 -13.09 -11.68 -21.18
C LYS A 88 -13.40 -13.17 -21.17
N LEU A 89 -14.34 -13.61 -22.00
CA LEU A 89 -14.68 -15.03 -22.12
C LEU A 89 -13.49 -15.87 -22.64
N PHE A 90 -12.82 -15.39 -23.68
CA PHE A 90 -11.60 -16.02 -24.20
C PHE A 90 -10.50 -16.11 -23.14
N ASP A 91 -10.28 -15.02 -22.41
CA ASP A 91 -9.31 -14.98 -21.33
C ASP A 91 -9.63 -15.96 -20.21
N GLU A 92 -10.90 -16.10 -19.83
CA GLU A 92 -11.32 -17.01 -18.74
C GLU A 92 -11.25 -18.47 -19.14
N ILE A 93 -11.65 -18.81 -20.36
CA ILE A 93 -11.74 -20.22 -20.81
C ILE A 93 -10.39 -20.73 -21.33
N ILE A 94 -9.64 -19.92 -22.05
CA ILE A 94 -8.42 -20.38 -22.75
C ILE A 94 -7.16 -19.91 -22.02
N LEU A 95 -7.02 -18.59 -21.80
CA LEU A 95 -5.75 -18.04 -21.31
C LEU A 95 -5.53 -18.28 -19.82
N ASN A 96 -6.59 -18.29 -19.02
CA ASN A 96 -6.48 -18.46 -17.57
C ASN A 96 -6.00 -19.88 -17.16
N PRO A 97 -6.46 -20.99 -17.76
CA PRO A 97 -5.87 -22.31 -17.56
C PRO A 97 -4.38 -22.36 -17.91
N ILE A 98 -3.99 -21.75 -19.04
CA ILE A 98 -2.58 -21.70 -19.48
C ILE A 98 -1.74 -20.94 -18.44
N ARG A 99 -2.22 -19.75 -17.99
CA ARG A 99 -1.53 -18.97 -16.93
C ARG A 99 -1.40 -19.78 -15.64
N ARG A 100 -2.46 -20.46 -15.20
CA ARG A 100 -2.43 -21.30 -13.99
C ARG A 100 -1.37 -22.39 -14.09
N TYR A 101 -1.29 -23.07 -15.22
CA TYR A 101 -0.28 -24.09 -15.46
C TYR A 101 1.14 -23.51 -15.42
N GLN A 102 1.38 -22.39 -16.15
CA GLN A 102 2.67 -21.72 -16.17
C GLN A 102 3.06 -21.19 -14.79
N THR A 103 2.13 -20.55 -14.07
CA THR A 103 2.35 -20.05 -12.70
C THR A 103 2.73 -21.20 -11.76
N ARG A 104 2.00 -22.31 -11.81
CA ARG A 104 2.33 -23.47 -10.98
C ARG A 104 3.73 -23.98 -11.27
N ARG A 105 4.08 -24.16 -12.55
CA ARG A 105 5.41 -24.65 -12.96
C ARG A 105 6.51 -23.67 -12.55
N GLY A 106 6.33 -22.38 -12.82
CA GLY A 106 7.30 -21.34 -12.48
C GLY A 106 7.55 -21.24 -10.97
N ILE A 107 6.48 -21.22 -10.17
CA ILE A 107 6.61 -21.21 -8.70
C ILE A 107 7.35 -22.46 -8.22
N GLN A 108 6.98 -23.67 -8.69
CA GLN A 108 7.65 -24.91 -8.28
C GLN A 108 9.15 -24.89 -8.57
N GLN A 109 9.57 -24.31 -9.69
CA GLN A 109 11.00 -24.19 -10.04
C GLN A 109 11.78 -23.29 -9.09
N VAL A 110 11.19 -22.17 -8.63
CA VAL A 110 11.91 -21.20 -7.79
C VAL A 110 11.89 -21.55 -6.31
N ILE A 111 10.92 -22.37 -5.84
CA ILE A 111 10.82 -22.71 -4.42
C ILE A 111 11.61 -23.97 -4.04
N THR A 112 12.21 -24.69 -5.01
CA THR A 112 12.87 -25.98 -4.77
C THR A 112 14.11 -25.83 -3.88
N ASP A 113 14.89 -24.76 -4.06
CA ASP A 113 16.10 -24.44 -3.31
C ASP A 113 15.93 -23.23 -2.38
N ALA A 114 14.69 -22.86 -2.07
CA ALA A 114 14.39 -21.76 -1.17
C ALA A 114 14.53 -22.18 0.31
N ASP A 115 15.09 -21.30 1.13
CA ASP A 115 15.04 -21.40 2.59
C ASP A 115 13.75 -20.81 3.15
N VAL A 116 13.33 -19.66 2.59
CA VAL A 116 12.09 -18.98 2.95
C VAL A 116 11.32 -18.55 1.69
N VAL A 117 10.03 -18.86 1.67
CA VAL A 117 9.09 -18.40 0.65
C VAL A 117 8.13 -17.39 1.27
N ILE A 118 8.11 -16.19 0.73
CA ILE A 118 7.28 -15.07 1.16
C ILE A 118 6.21 -14.83 0.11
N ASP A 119 4.98 -15.27 0.39
CA ASP A 119 3.80 -14.96 -0.43
C ASP A 119 3.32 -13.55 -0.09
N PHE A 120 3.83 -12.56 -0.84
CA PHE A 120 3.77 -11.16 -0.45
C PHE A 120 2.39 -10.51 -0.68
N ASP A 121 1.57 -11.07 -1.56
CA ASP A 121 0.19 -10.60 -1.80
C ASP A 121 -0.86 -11.71 -1.56
N SER A 122 -0.47 -12.78 -0.85
CA SER A 122 -1.32 -13.91 -0.48
C SER A 122 -2.04 -14.54 -1.68
N CYS A 123 -1.30 -14.74 -2.78
CA CYS A 123 -1.84 -15.29 -4.03
C CYS A 123 -1.38 -16.73 -4.33
N ALA A 124 -0.37 -17.26 -3.63
CA ALA A 124 0.33 -18.47 -4.00
C ALA A 124 -0.04 -19.72 -3.20
N TYR A 125 -0.93 -19.64 -2.21
CA TYR A 125 -1.27 -20.74 -1.29
C TYR A 125 -1.58 -22.09 -1.98
N SER A 126 -2.19 -22.08 -3.16
CA SER A 126 -2.51 -23.32 -3.91
C SER A 126 -1.27 -24.00 -4.49
N HIS A 127 -0.16 -23.25 -4.65
CA HIS A 127 1.07 -23.69 -5.26
C HIS A 127 2.12 -24.16 -4.24
N LEU A 128 1.90 -23.93 -2.93
CA LEU A 128 2.86 -24.20 -1.86
C LEU A 128 2.68 -25.54 -1.16
N LYS A 129 1.84 -26.45 -1.68
CA LYS A 129 1.53 -27.75 -1.04
C LYS A 129 2.77 -28.65 -0.83
N SER A 130 3.69 -28.64 -1.78
CA SER A 130 4.92 -29.46 -1.75
C SER A 130 6.16 -28.67 -1.36
N CYS A 131 5.99 -27.43 -0.90
CA CYS A 131 7.09 -26.59 -0.47
C CYS A 131 7.57 -27.00 0.91
N THR A 132 8.87 -27.34 1.03
CA THR A 132 9.53 -27.69 2.29
C THR A 132 10.14 -26.47 2.99
N ALA A 133 10.40 -25.38 2.23
CA ALA A 133 10.86 -24.12 2.77
C ALA A 133 9.87 -23.53 3.78
N LYS A 134 10.36 -22.65 4.66
CA LYS A 134 9.49 -21.86 5.54
C LYS A 134 8.60 -20.95 4.73
N LYS A 135 7.28 -20.99 4.99
CA LYS A 135 6.24 -20.27 4.23
C LYS A 135 5.67 -19.15 5.07
N ILE A 136 5.77 -17.92 4.56
CA ILE A 136 5.25 -16.72 5.20
C ILE A 136 4.24 -16.05 4.26
N ALA A 137 3.01 -15.83 4.73
CA ALA A 137 2.01 -15.04 4.01
C ALA A 137 2.01 -13.59 4.52
N TYR A 138 1.95 -12.61 3.60
CA TYR A 138 1.71 -11.21 3.94
C TYR A 138 0.29 -10.82 3.57
N PHE A 139 -0.42 -10.23 4.53
CA PHE A 139 -1.76 -9.67 4.35
C PHE A 139 -1.70 -8.14 4.39
N HIS A 140 -2.06 -7.50 3.28
CA HIS A 140 -2.06 -6.04 3.11
C HIS A 140 -3.44 -5.40 3.20
N PHE A 141 -4.49 -6.22 3.38
CA PHE A 141 -5.88 -5.76 3.49
C PHE A 141 -6.62 -6.47 4.61
N SER A 142 -7.68 -5.83 5.12
CA SER A 142 -8.57 -6.41 6.12
C SER A 142 -9.07 -7.81 5.74
N PHE A 143 -8.98 -8.76 6.67
CA PHE A 143 -9.55 -10.10 6.50
C PHE A 143 -11.07 -10.03 6.32
N LYS A 144 -11.75 -9.18 7.09
CA LYS A 144 -13.21 -9.02 7.01
C LYS A 144 -13.65 -8.58 5.62
N GLN A 145 -12.92 -7.63 5.03
CA GLN A 145 -13.19 -7.20 3.65
C GLN A 145 -12.90 -8.28 2.62
N ARG A 146 -11.83 -9.06 2.79
CA ARG A 146 -11.49 -10.16 1.87
C ARG A 146 -12.56 -11.25 1.85
N VAL A 147 -13.13 -11.59 3.00
CA VAL A 147 -14.18 -12.61 3.08
C VAL A 147 -15.58 -12.06 2.77
N MET A 148 -15.78 -10.72 2.81
CA MET A 148 -17.04 -10.04 2.50
C MET A 148 -18.26 -10.67 3.24
N GLN A 149 -18.08 -11.08 4.49
CA GLN A 149 -19.07 -11.79 5.33
C GLN A 149 -19.59 -13.13 4.74
N ASP A 150 -18.92 -13.66 3.70
CA ASP A 150 -19.23 -14.95 3.10
C ASP A 150 -18.55 -16.08 3.88
N ARG A 151 -19.36 -16.89 4.58
CA ARG A 151 -18.88 -18.01 5.39
C ARG A 151 -18.03 -19.02 4.59
N ARG A 152 -18.40 -19.33 3.35
CA ARG A 152 -17.64 -20.26 2.51
C ARG A 152 -16.27 -19.70 2.13
N ARG A 153 -16.18 -18.38 1.85
CA ARG A 153 -14.92 -17.70 1.59
C ARG A 153 -14.05 -17.69 2.84
N MET A 154 -14.64 -17.44 4.02
CA MET A 154 -13.95 -17.46 5.30
C MET A 154 -13.35 -18.84 5.59
N GLU A 155 -14.15 -19.92 5.51
CA GLU A 155 -13.69 -21.27 5.74
C GLU A 155 -12.57 -21.70 4.75
N ARG A 156 -12.70 -21.30 3.49
CA ARG A 156 -11.66 -21.54 2.47
C ARG A 156 -10.37 -20.80 2.84
N LEU A 157 -10.46 -19.51 3.14
CA LEU A 157 -9.30 -18.72 3.50
C LEU A 157 -8.59 -19.29 4.73
N GLY A 158 -9.32 -19.69 5.77
CA GLY A 158 -8.76 -20.35 6.95
C GLY A 158 -7.92 -21.58 6.59
N LYS A 159 -8.48 -22.49 5.79
CA LYS A 159 -7.76 -23.69 5.29
C LYS A 159 -6.55 -23.38 4.42
N GLU A 160 -6.58 -22.27 3.69
CA GLU A 160 -5.46 -21.80 2.90
C GLU A 160 -4.34 -21.28 3.78
N LEU A 161 -4.70 -20.50 4.81
CA LEU A 161 -3.76 -19.91 5.78
C LEU A 161 -3.09 -20.96 6.69
N GLU A 162 -3.73 -22.08 6.97
CA GLU A 162 -3.13 -23.20 7.72
C GLU A 162 -1.80 -23.69 7.13
N ARG A 163 -1.60 -23.51 5.82
CA ARG A 163 -0.41 -23.98 5.09
C ARG A 163 0.83 -23.13 5.32
N TYR A 164 0.66 -21.92 5.88
CA TYR A 164 1.77 -21.05 6.18
C TYR A 164 2.30 -21.30 7.60
N ASP A 165 3.57 -21.11 7.78
CA ASP A 165 4.23 -21.23 9.08
C ASP A 165 4.03 -19.94 9.88
N LYS A 166 4.00 -18.79 9.20
CA LYS A 166 3.66 -17.48 9.76
C LYS A 166 2.77 -16.68 8.81
N ILE A 167 1.93 -15.85 9.40
CA ILE A 167 0.99 -14.97 8.70
C ILE A 167 1.24 -13.55 9.21
N VAL A 168 1.81 -12.72 8.36
CA VAL A 168 2.11 -11.33 8.69
C VAL A 168 0.90 -10.47 8.37
N THR A 169 0.45 -9.72 9.37
CA THR A 169 -0.48 -8.60 9.23
C THR A 169 0.28 -7.30 9.36
N ILE A 170 -0.17 -6.27 8.67
CA ILE A 170 0.56 -4.99 8.59
C ILE A 170 0.13 -3.98 9.67
N CYS A 171 -0.81 -4.36 10.55
CA CYS A 171 -1.24 -3.58 11.71
C CYS A 171 -1.90 -4.49 12.76
N GLU A 172 -1.96 -4.02 14.02
CA GLU A 172 -2.58 -4.77 15.13
C GLU A 172 -4.09 -4.98 14.94
N ALA A 173 -4.78 -4.00 14.36
CA ALA A 173 -6.20 -4.13 14.03
C ALA A 173 -6.46 -5.31 13.08
N MET A 174 -5.62 -5.52 12.06
CA MET A 174 -5.73 -6.67 11.17
C MET A 174 -5.39 -7.98 11.87
N ARG A 175 -4.42 -7.99 12.78
CA ARG A 175 -4.13 -9.16 13.61
C ARG A 175 -5.34 -9.54 14.44
N ALA A 176 -5.97 -8.58 15.13
CA ALA A 176 -7.18 -8.80 15.92
C ALA A 176 -8.34 -9.35 15.05
N GLU A 177 -8.52 -8.84 13.82
CA GLU A 177 -9.47 -9.42 12.87
C GLU A 177 -9.15 -10.89 12.55
N GLY A 178 -7.89 -11.18 12.30
CA GLY A 178 -7.41 -12.54 12.01
C GLY A 178 -7.63 -13.50 13.18
N GLU A 179 -7.33 -13.08 14.40
CA GLU A 179 -7.57 -13.85 15.63
C GLU A 179 -9.07 -14.11 15.84
N GLN A 180 -9.92 -13.12 15.58
CA GLN A 180 -11.37 -13.27 15.68
C GLN A 180 -11.95 -14.23 14.64
N LEU A 181 -11.52 -14.14 13.40
CA LEU A 181 -12.04 -14.95 12.29
C LEU A 181 -11.43 -16.36 12.26
N PHE A 182 -10.18 -16.51 12.68
CA PHE A 182 -9.40 -17.75 12.63
C PHE A 182 -8.68 -18.00 13.96
N PRO A 183 -9.39 -18.28 15.07
CA PRO A 183 -8.78 -18.44 16.39
C PRO A 183 -7.69 -19.51 16.45
N HIS A 184 -7.80 -20.56 15.64
CA HIS A 184 -6.83 -21.65 15.54
C HIS A 184 -5.49 -21.24 14.87
N LEU A 185 -5.44 -20.06 14.25
CA LEU A 185 -4.23 -19.50 13.62
C LEU A 185 -3.53 -18.43 14.46
N LYS A 186 -4.01 -18.15 15.67
CA LYS A 186 -3.51 -17.07 16.55
C LYS A 186 -1.98 -17.09 16.69
N GLU A 187 -1.38 -18.25 16.95
CA GLU A 187 0.06 -18.41 17.13
C GLU A 187 0.89 -18.21 15.85
N LYS A 188 0.24 -18.20 14.69
CA LYS A 188 0.87 -17.92 13.41
C LYS A 188 0.79 -16.44 13.01
N LEU A 189 -0.11 -15.67 13.61
CA LEU A 189 -0.32 -14.26 13.31
C LEU A 189 0.76 -13.39 13.95
N GLU A 190 1.45 -12.60 13.14
CA GLU A 190 2.50 -11.67 13.56
C GLU A 190 2.26 -10.29 12.96
N VAL A 191 2.50 -9.23 13.73
CA VAL A 191 2.40 -7.86 13.20
C VAL A 191 3.76 -7.36 12.79
N ILE A 192 3.91 -7.02 11.52
CA ILE A 192 5.08 -6.31 10.98
C ILE A 192 4.56 -5.14 10.15
N TYR A 193 4.79 -3.93 10.62
CA TYR A 193 4.45 -2.72 9.88
C TYR A 193 5.19 -2.65 8.54
N ASN A 194 4.58 -2.00 7.57
CA ASN A 194 5.22 -1.73 6.28
C ASN A 194 6.41 -0.77 6.47
N PRO A 195 7.65 -1.25 6.31
CA PRO A 195 8.81 -0.40 6.52
C PRO A 195 9.12 0.46 5.31
N LYS A 196 9.81 1.57 5.56
CA LYS A 196 10.43 2.40 4.53
C LYS A 196 11.82 2.86 4.95
N PHE A 197 12.69 3.12 3.97
CA PHE A 197 13.95 3.80 4.22
C PHE A 197 13.70 5.30 4.34
N GLN A 198 13.67 5.80 5.57
CA GLN A 198 13.39 7.22 5.84
C GLN A 198 14.33 8.14 5.08
N LYS A 199 15.61 7.78 4.97
CA LYS A 199 16.60 8.54 4.22
C LYS A 199 16.23 8.66 2.74
N ASP A 200 15.79 7.57 2.11
CA ASP A 200 15.38 7.56 0.70
C ASP A 200 14.17 8.48 0.47
N VAL A 201 13.19 8.44 1.39
CA VAL A 201 12.02 9.33 1.36
C VAL A 201 12.47 10.80 1.45
N GLN A 202 13.36 11.11 2.40
CA GLN A 202 13.89 12.47 2.60
C GLN A 202 14.73 12.94 1.42
N ASP A 203 15.56 12.08 0.81
CA ASP A 203 16.40 12.43 -0.33
C ASP A 203 15.55 12.64 -1.59
N LYS A 204 14.60 11.77 -1.87
CA LYS A 204 13.63 11.94 -2.98
C LYS A 204 12.77 13.21 -2.79
N ALA A 205 12.50 13.62 -1.55
CA ALA A 205 11.74 14.84 -1.25
C ALA A 205 12.51 16.15 -1.52
N LYS A 206 13.83 16.11 -1.77
CA LYS A 206 14.65 17.27 -2.13
C LYS A 206 14.55 17.62 -3.62
N VAL A 207 14.05 16.70 -4.44
CA VAL A 207 13.93 16.88 -5.90
C VAL A 207 12.81 17.87 -6.20
N ARG A 208 13.14 19.07 -6.69
CA ARG A 208 12.13 20.07 -7.04
C ARG A 208 11.39 19.67 -8.32
N PRO A 209 10.05 19.58 -8.30
CA PRO A 209 9.25 19.38 -9.52
C PRO A 209 9.35 20.60 -10.46
N ASN A 210 9.33 20.34 -11.78
CA ASN A 210 9.20 21.40 -12.78
C ASN A 210 7.72 21.75 -12.99
N ASP A 211 7.12 22.40 -12.00
CA ASP A 211 5.70 22.77 -11.98
C ASP A 211 5.53 24.05 -11.14
N ASN A 212 5.04 25.11 -11.75
CA ASN A 212 4.88 26.43 -11.09
C ASN A 212 3.88 26.39 -9.94
N ARG A 213 2.93 25.44 -9.96
CA ARG A 213 1.96 25.25 -8.88
C ARG A 213 2.62 24.80 -7.57
N PHE A 214 3.81 24.21 -7.66
CA PHE A 214 4.58 23.77 -6.50
C PHE A 214 4.95 24.89 -5.52
N ASP A 215 5.05 26.13 -5.99
CA ASP A 215 5.45 27.28 -5.16
C ASP A 215 4.30 27.89 -4.37
N GLN A 216 3.06 27.62 -4.77
CA GLN A 216 1.87 28.12 -4.08
C GLN A 216 1.62 27.37 -2.76
N PRO A 217 0.95 27.99 -1.78
CA PRO A 217 0.48 27.26 -0.59
C PRO A 217 -0.63 26.28 -0.94
N PHE A 218 -0.52 25.04 -0.48
CA PHE A 218 -1.53 24.02 -0.76
C PHE A 218 -1.69 22.98 0.36
N LEU A 219 -2.90 22.42 0.43
CA LEU A 219 -3.22 21.18 1.11
C LEU A 219 -3.05 20.03 0.12
N LEU A 220 -2.67 18.85 0.58
CA LEU A 220 -2.38 17.72 -0.29
C LEU A 220 -3.19 16.48 0.09
N ALA A 221 -3.76 15.84 -0.91
CA ALA A 221 -4.25 14.47 -0.82
C ALA A 221 -3.54 13.60 -1.87
N ILE A 222 -3.16 12.37 -1.51
CA ILE A 222 -2.54 11.40 -2.42
C ILE A 222 -3.34 10.12 -2.36
N GLU A 223 -4.21 9.93 -3.36
CA GLU A 223 -5.23 8.90 -3.32
C GLU A 223 -5.43 8.25 -4.70
N ARG A 224 -5.71 6.96 -4.71
CA ARG A 224 -6.33 6.38 -5.90
C ARG A 224 -7.73 6.98 -6.04
N LEU A 225 -8.07 7.54 -7.22
CA LEU A 225 -9.38 8.17 -7.43
C LEU A 225 -10.50 7.10 -7.59
N GLU A 226 -10.68 6.32 -6.54
CA GLU A 226 -11.70 5.29 -6.34
C GLU A 226 -12.57 5.69 -5.16
N ASP A 227 -13.59 6.51 -5.40
CA ASP A 227 -14.35 7.19 -4.35
C ASP A 227 -15.08 6.24 -3.38
N SER A 228 -15.43 5.05 -3.87
CA SER A 228 -16.03 3.98 -3.03
C SER A 228 -15.12 3.55 -1.87
N GLN A 229 -13.81 3.73 -1.99
CA GLN A 229 -12.82 3.43 -0.95
C GLN A 229 -12.23 4.70 -0.33
N LYS A 230 -11.83 5.66 -1.17
CA LYS A 230 -11.01 6.80 -0.75
C LYS A 230 -11.81 8.02 -0.31
N ASP A 231 -13.12 8.02 -0.56
CA ASP A 231 -14.09 9.03 -0.10
C ASP A 231 -13.66 10.48 -0.37
N ILE A 232 -13.15 10.71 -1.57
CA ILE A 232 -12.72 12.03 -2.01
C ILE A 232 -13.91 13.00 -2.07
N THR A 233 -15.11 12.46 -2.25
CA THR A 233 -16.38 13.21 -2.10
C THR A 233 -16.45 13.93 -0.75
N THR A 234 -16.16 13.23 0.36
CA THR A 234 -16.13 13.83 1.71
C THR A 234 -15.02 14.89 1.82
N LEU A 235 -13.84 14.63 1.24
CA LEU A 235 -12.74 15.59 1.20
C LEU A 235 -13.14 16.88 0.44
N LEU A 236 -13.76 16.77 -0.73
CA LEU A 236 -14.20 17.95 -1.51
C LEU A 236 -15.26 18.76 -0.76
N LYS A 237 -16.20 18.11 -0.10
CA LYS A 237 -17.20 18.77 0.77
C LYS A 237 -16.53 19.49 1.93
N ALA A 238 -15.58 18.85 2.61
CA ALA A 238 -14.81 19.44 3.70
C ALA A 238 -14.00 20.66 3.20
N TYR A 239 -13.39 20.55 2.03
CA TYR A 239 -12.64 21.64 1.43
C TYR A 239 -13.54 22.82 1.05
N SER A 240 -14.76 22.57 0.54
CA SER A 240 -15.74 23.64 0.30
C SER A 240 -16.10 24.39 1.60
N ILE A 241 -16.24 23.68 2.73
CA ILE A 241 -16.47 24.29 4.05
C ILE A 241 -15.27 25.13 4.45
N LEU A 242 -14.03 24.62 4.27
CA LEU A 242 -12.80 25.37 4.55
C LEU A 242 -12.74 26.71 3.82
N VAL A 243 -13.07 26.72 2.53
CA VAL A 243 -13.06 27.95 1.71
C VAL A 243 -14.19 28.90 2.09
N LYS A 244 -15.42 28.38 2.26
CA LYS A 244 -16.62 29.22 2.42
C LYS A 244 -16.82 29.69 3.87
N THR A 245 -16.56 28.83 4.83
CA THR A 245 -16.83 29.12 6.26
C THR A 245 -15.57 29.62 6.97
N TYR A 246 -14.43 28.93 6.78
CA TYR A 246 -13.18 29.30 7.44
C TYR A 246 -12.28 30.24 6.62
N GLN A 247 -12.70 30.60 5.38
CA GLN A 247 -12.02 31.55 4.48
C GLN A 247 -10.57 31.21 4.17
N HIS A 248 -10.24 29.89 4.10
CA HIS A 248 -8.92 29.42 3.70
C HIS A 248 -8.65 29.72 2.22
N THR A 249 -7.41 30.11 1.94
CA THR A 249 -6.98 30.52 0.58
C THR A 249 -6.12 29.46 -0.12
N GLU A 250 -5.56 28.50 0.61
CA GLU A 250 -4.74 27.43 0.09
C GLU A 250 -5.53 26.57 -0.89
N SER A 251 -4.89 26.19 -2.02
CA SER A 251 -5.46 25.22 -2.95
C SER A 251 -5.44 23.79 -2.37
N LEU A 252 -6.37 22.95 -2.80
CA LEU A 252 -6.32 21.51 -2.56
C LEU A 252 -5.73 20.81 -3.79
N TYR A 253 -4.56 20.21 -3.64
CA TYR A 253 -3.95 19.39 -4.68
C TYR A 253 -4.23 17.92 -4.41
N ILE A 254 -4.63 17.22 -5.47
CA ILE A 254 -4.95 15.78 -5.41
C ILE A 254 -4.04 15.07 -6.39
N ILE A 255 -3.12 14.25 -5.86
CA ILE A 255 -2.24 13.39 -6.63
C ILE A 255 -2.86 12.00 -6.71
N GLY A 256 -3.02 11.47 -7.92
CA GLY A 256 -3.52 10.15 -8.18
C GLY A 256 -4.32 10.06 -9.47
N LYS A 257 -4.79 8.88 -9.78
CA LYS A 257 -5.66 8.57 -10.92
C LYS A 257 -6.69 7.52 -10.55
N GLY A 258 -7.80 7.49 -11.22
CA GLY A 258 -8.84 6.47 -11.01
C GLY A 258 -10.12 6.76 -11.77
N LYS A 259 -11.07 5.84 -11.66
CA LYS A 259 -12.31 5.90 -12.45
C LYS A 259 -13.25 7.02 -12.03
N SER A 260 -13.16 7.51 -10.79
CA SER A 260 -14.06 8.53 -10.24
C SER A 260 -13.62 9.95 -10.56
N GLU A 261 -12.52 10.15 -11.31
CA GLU A 261 -11.95 11.49 -11.53
C GLU A 261 -12.95 12.48 -12.16
N ASN A 262 -13.69 12.06 -13.20
CA ASN A 262 -14.64 12.94 -13.86
C ASN A 262 -15.80 13.35 -12.92
N GLU A 263 -16.36 12.40 -12.18
CA GLU A 263 -17.41 12.63 -11.19
C GLU A 263 -16.94 13.59 -10.08
N LEU A 264 -15.69 13.43 -9.63
CA LEU A 264 -15.10 14.30 -8.60
C LEU A 264 -14.83 15.71 -9.11
N ARG A 265 -14.47 15.89 -10.38
CA ARG A 265 -14.33 17.22 -11.01
C ARG A 265 -15.68 17.94 -11.12
N GLU A 266 -16.74 17.24 -11.52
CA GLU A 266 -18.09 17.81 -11.55
C GLU A 266 -18.56 18.19 -10.15
N LEU A 267 -18.31 17.34 -9.14
CA LEU A 267 -18.62 17.67 -7.74
C LEU A 267 -17.87 18.93 -7.27
N ALA A 268 -16.58 19.07 -7.59
CA ALA A 268 -15.82 20.28 -7.24
C ALA A 268 -16.47 21.56 -7.84
N LYS A 269 -16.98 21.46 -9.06
CA LYS A 269 -17.72 22.53 -9.72
C LYS A 269 -19.07 22.82 -9.05
N GLU A 270 -19.86 21.79 -8.75
CA GLU A 270 -21.12 21.92 -8.00
C GLU A 270 -20.89 22.58 -6.62
N LEU A 271 -19.77 22.27 -5.99
CA LEU A 271 -19.37 22.86 -4.73
C LEU A 271 -18.76 24.27 -4.87
N GLY A 272 -18.54 24.79 -6.10
CA GLY A 272 -17.96 26.10 -6.37
C GLY A 272 -16.52 26.25 -5.87
N VAL A 273 -15.71 25.20 -6.01
CA VAL A 273 -14.30 25.18 -5.59
C VAL A 273 -13.36 24.66 -6.70
N GLU A 274 -13.84 24.52 -7.93
CA GLU A 274 -13.11 23.97 -9.08
C GLU A 274 -11.80 24.72 -9.36
N ASP A 275 -11.76 26.03 -9.18
CA ASP A 275 -10.58 26.87 -9.40
C ASP A 275 -9.46 26.62 -8.38
N LYS A 276 -9.80 26.05 -7.23
CA LYS A 276 -8.87 25.77 -6.12
C LYS A 276 -8.57 24.28 -5.92
N VAL A 277 -9.36 23.39 -6.53
CA VAL A 277 -9.14 21.92 -6.47
C VAL A 277 -8.39 21.47 -7.72
N ILE A 278 -7.14 21.09 -7.56
CA ILE A 278 -6.25 20.76 -8.67
C ILE A 278 -5.91 19.28 -8.66
N PHE A 279 -6.38 18.55 -9.65
CA PHE A 279 -6.00 17.16 -9.88
C PHE A 279 -4.68 17.11 -10.66
N LEU A 280 -3.61 16.66 -10.00
CA LEU A 280 -2.25 16.66 -10.54
C LEU A 280 -1.91 15.38 -11.34
N GLY A 281 -2.82 14.39 -11.35
CA GLY A 281 -2.57 13.09 -11.97
C GLY A 281 -1.63 12.21 -11.14
N PHE A 282 -1.21 11.07 -11.69
CA PHE A 282 -0.30 10.15 -11.03
C PHE A 282 1.14 10.68 -11.07
N MET A 283 1.81 10.62 -9.93
CA MET A 283 3.22 10.99 -9.78
C MET A 283 4.03 9.85 -9.16
N PRO A 284 5.09 9.36 -9.83
CA PRO A 284 5.96 8.32 -9.27
C PRO A 284 6.73 8.76 -8.02
N ASN A 285 7.04 10.07 -7.91
CA ASN A 285 7.70 10.66 -6.75
C ASN A 285 6.84 11.79 -6.15
N PRO A 286 5.93 11.48 -5.21
CA PRO A 286 5.08 12.49 -4.58
C PRO A 286 5.77 13.20 -3.39
N TYR A 287 6.94 12.74 -2.93
CA TYR A 287 7.57 13.21 -1.70
C TYR A 287 7.89 14.70 -1.66
N PRO A 288 8.34 15.36 -2.76
CA PRO A 288 8.50 16.81 -2.75
C PRO A 288 7.20 17.55 -2.42
N TRP A 289 6.07 17.08 -2.99
CA TRP A 289 4.75 17.65 -2.74
C TRP A 289 4.30 17.44 -1.30
N ILE A 290 4.53 16.23 -0.73
CA ILE A 290 4.26 15.98 0.68
C ILE A 290 5.08 16.95 1.54
N LYS A 291 6.38 17.04 1.30
CA LYS A 291 7.27 17.91 2.08
C LYS A 291 6.88 19.39 2.00
N ARG A 292 6.43 19.87 0.85
CA ARG A 292 6.08 21.27 0.60
C ARG A 292 4.67 21.63 1.06
N SER A 293 3.72 20.68 1.06
CA SER A 293 2.34 20.93 1.49
C SER A 293 2.28 21.52 2.90
N LYS A 294 1.26 22.32 3.19
CA LYS A 294 0.97 22.75 4.56
C LYS A 294 0.45 21.60 5.41
N LEU A 295 -0.34 20.71 4.83
CA LEU A 295 -0.99 19.61 5.52
C LEU A 295 -1.29 18.49 4.52
N LEU A 296 -1.19 17.23 4.97
CA LEU A 296 -1.61 16.03 4.25
C LEU A 296 -2.97 15.58 4.76
N VAL A 297 -3.93 15.41 3.87
CA VAL A 297 -5.30 14.95 4.19
C VAL A 297 -5.52 13.55 3.62
N HIS A 298 -6.21 12.69 4.39
CA HIS A 298 -6.59 11.34 3.99
C HIS A 298 -8.03 11.04 4.41
N SER A 299 -8.92 10.75 3.46
CA SER A 299 -10.37 10.70 3.69
C SER A 299 -11.01 9.31 3.53
N ALA A 300 -10.22 8.24 3.49
CA ALA A 300 -10.69 6.89 3.15
C ALA A 300 -11.80 6.33 4.07
N LYS A 301 -12.65 5.49 3.50
CA LYS A 301 -13.68 4.70 4.22
C LYS A 301 -13.09 3.45 4.88
N PHE A 302 -12.06 2.89 4.29
CA PHE A 302 -11.35 1.72 4.78
C PHE A 302 -9.96 1.61 4.17
N GLU A 303 -9.01 1.12 4.96
CA GLU A 303 -7.61 0.91 4.58
C GLU A 303 -7.05 -0.40 5.13
N GLY A 304 -5.83 -0.75 4.70
CA GLY A 304 -4.97 -1.66 5.45
C GLY A 304 -4.05 -0.82 6.34
N LEU A 305 -2.90 -0.44 5.79
CA LEU A 305 -1.97 0.51 6.41
C LEU A 305 -1.53 1.50 5.32
N PRO A 306 -2.13 2.70 5.22
CA PRO A 306 -1.89 3.63 4.12
C PRO A 306 -0.46 4.16 4.12
N THR A 307 0.34 3.73 3.14
CA THR A 307 1.77 4.07 3.05
C THR A 307 2.01 5.58 2.92
N VAL A 308 1.07 6.31 2.35
CA VAL A 308 1.15 7.77 2.23
C VAL A 308 1.20 8.48 3.60
N LEU A 309 0.52 7.93 4.61
CA LEU A 309 0.59 8.47 5.98
C LEU A 309 1.95 8.17 6.61
N ILE A 310 2.54 6.98 6.37
CA ILE A 310 3.92 6.67 6.78
C ILE A 310 4.89 7.67 6.16
N GLU A 311 4.73 7.95 4.88
CA GLU A 311 5.54 8.93 4.14
C GLU A 311 5.39 10.34 4.70
N GLY A 312 4.15 10.72 5.07
CA GLY A 312 3.85 11.96 5.77
C GLY A 312 4.56 12.07 7.13
N LEU A 313 4.52 11.01 7.95
CA LEU A 313 5.23 10.94 9.23
C LEU A 313 6.74 11.08 9.04
N MET A 314 7.34 10.35 8.07
CA MET A 314 8.78 10.41 7.78
C MET A 314 9.27 11.77 7.28
N LEU A 315 8.38 12.55 6.67
CA LEU A 315 8.63 13.92 6.22
C LEU A 315 8.19 14.98 7.26
N ASN A 316 7.79 14.53 8.45
CA ASN A 316 7.33 15.35 9.56
C ASN A 316 6.24 16.34 9.14
N LYS A 317 5.14 15.79 8.56
CA LYS A 317 3.99 16.60 8.10
C LYS A 317 2.85 16.57 9.10
N LEU A 318 2.11 17.68 9.16
CA LEU A 318 0.79 17.70 9.75
C LEU A 318 -0.13 16.80 8.94
N ILE A 319 -0.87 15.94 9.62
CA ILE A 319 -1.76 14.95 8.99
C ILE A 319 -3.14 15.06 9.61
N VAL A 320 -4.16 15.10 8.77
CA VAL A 320 -5.56 14.89 9.17
C VAL A 320 -6.10 13.70 8.39
N ALA A 321 -6.64 12.71 9.08
CA ALA A 321 -7.16 11.50 8.46
C ALA A 321 -8.51 11.07 9.04
N THR A 322 -9.30 10.37 8.23
CA THR A 322 -10.47 9.66 8.77
C THR A 322 -9.99 8.46 9.59
N ASP A 323 -10.64 8.22 10.74
CA ASP A 323 -10.42 7.04 11.58
C ASP A 323 -11.18 5.83 11.02
N CYS A 324 -10.77 5.45 9.81
CA CYS A 324 -11.38 4.32 9.12
C CYS A 324 -10.76 2.98 9.56
N PRO A 325 -11.52 1.87 9.48
CA PRO A 325 -10.90 0.54 9.59
C PRO A 325 -9.91 0.31 8.43
N THR A 326 -8.66 -0.08 8.70
CA THR A 326 -8.01 -0.50 9.92
C THR A 326 -6.87 0.45 10.33
N GLY A 327 -5.99 0.89 9.50
CA GLY A 327 -4.69 1.47 9.76
C GLY A 327 -4.56 2.91 10.30
N PRO A 328 -5.37 3.93 9.88
CA PRO A 328 -5.09 5.33 10.20
C PRO A 328 -5.02 5.63 11.70
N GLY A 329 -5.95 5.11 12.51
CA GLY A 329 -5.96 5.28 13.96
C GLY A 329 -4.67 4.76 14.62
N GLU A 330 -4.21 3.58 14.19
CA GLU A 330 -2.96 2.97 14.67
C GLU A 330 -1.73 3.72 14.16
N LEU A 331 -1.72 4.12 12.88
CA LEU A 331 -0.64 4.90 12.28
C LEU A 331 -0.41 6.22 13.00
N LEU A 332 -1.48 6.91 13.31
CA LEU A 332 -1.43 8.22 13.96
C LEU A 332 -1.44 8.13 15.49
N ALA A 333 -1.17 6.94 16.05
CA ALA A 333 -1.08 6.69 17.49
C ALA A 333 -2.31 7.24 18.28
N GLY A 334 -3.51 6.98 17.76
CA GLY A 334 -4.76 7.44 18.36
C GLY A 334 -4.90 8.96 18.41
N GLY A 335 -4.37 9.68 17.43
CA GLY A 335 -4.43 11.15 17.34
C GLY A 335 -3.19 11.91 17.83
N LYS A 336 -2.16 11.21 18.36
CA LYS A 336 -0.92 11.85 18.85
C LYS A 336 -0.01 12.33 17.73
N ALA A 337 -0.05 11.68 16.56
CA ALA A 337 0.81 11.95 15.41
C ALA A 337 0.05 12.57 14.22
N GLY A 338 -1.20 12.92 14.39
CA GLY A 338 -2.10 13.53 13.40
C GLY A 338 -3.53 13.48 13.90
N LEU A 339 -4.40 14.34 13.40
CA LEU A 339 -5.80 14.38 13.82
C LEU A 339 -6.61 13.28 13.13
N LEU A 340 -7.54 12.70 13.87
CA LEU A 340 -8.46 11.67 13.42
C LEU A 340 -9.91 12.18 13.49
N VAL A 341 -10.69 11.91 12.45
CA VAL A 341 -12.09 12.31 12.34
C VAL A 341 -12.98 11.14 11.92
N PRO A 342 -14.28 11.14 12.21
CA PRO A 342 -15.19 10.10 11.73
C PRO A 342 -15.22 10.00 10.20
N VAL A 343 -15.39 8.76 9.70
CA VAL A 343 -15.57 8.49 8.27
C VAL A 343 -16.83 9.17 7.74
N GLY A 344 -16.74 9.84 6.59
CA GLY A 344 -17.87 10.48 5.93
C GLY A 344 -18.31 11.82 6.53
N ASP A 345 -17.66 12.30 7.60
CA ASP A 345 -17.99 13.56 8.26
C ASP A 345 -17.16 14.72 7.67
N ALA A 346 -17.72 15.37 6.68
CA ALA A 346 -17.08 16.52 6.02
C ALA A 346 -16.90 17.72 6.95
N GLN A 347 -17.83 17.94 7.89
CA GLN A 347 -17.74 19.05 8.85
C GLN A 347 -16.62 18.82 9.86
N ALA A 348 -16.53 17.61 10.43
CA ALA A 348 -15.44 17.25 11.32
C ALA A 348 -14.08 17.32 10.63
N LEU A 349 -13.99 16.86 9.36
CA LEU A 349 -12.78 16.93 8.57
C LEU A 349 -12.34 18.38 8.32
N ALA A 350 -13.27 19.27 7.94
CA ALA A 350 -12.99 20.68 7.75
C ALA A 350 -12.51 21.35 9.06
N THR A 351 -13.20 21.08 10.16
CA THR A 351 -12.82 21.63 11.49
C THR A 351 -11.43 21.18 11.90
N ALA A 352 -11.10 19.89 11.75
CA ALA A 352 -9.80 19.35 12.09
C ALA A 352 -8.67 19.95 11.21
N ILE A 353 -8.93 20.13 9.90
CA ILE A 353 -7.97 20.79 9.01
C ILE A 353 -7.75 22.24 9.45
N HIS A 354 -8.82 22.99 9.75
CA HIS A 354 -8.72 24.36 10.24
C HIS A 354 -7.91 24.45 11.53
N GLN A 355 -8.18 23.62 12.52
CA GLN A 355 -7.42 23.53 13.77
C GLN A 355 -5.94 23.21 13.52
N ALA A 356 -5.65 22.21 12.71
CA ALA A 356 -4.27 21.82 12.36
C ALA A 356 -3.51 22.96 11.65
N LEU A 357 -4.18 23.87 10.95
CA LEU A 357 -3.55 24.99 10.25
C LEU A 357 -3.40 26.25 11.12
N THR A 358 -4.23 26.43 12.16
CA THR A 358 -4.30 27.68 12.93
C THR A 358 -3.77 27.56 14.36
N ASP A 359 -3.84 26.38 14.97
CA ASP A 359 -3.38 26.16 16.35
C ASP A 359 -1.90 25.75 16.37
N THR A 360 -1.03 26.69 16.70
CA THR A 360 0.43 26.49 16.71
C THR A 360 0.92 25.52 17.78
N ASP A 361 0.24 25.42 18.91
CA ASP A 361 0.64 24.51 19.99
C ASP A 361 0.22 23.07 19.66
N LEU A 362 -0.97 22.91 19.09
CA LEU A 362 -1.39 21.62 18.51
C LEU A 362 -0.43 21.17 17.42
N GLN A 363 0.00 22.06 16.51
CA GLN A 363 1.00 21.72 15.47
C GLN A 363 2.29 21.16 16.06
N LYS A 364 2.85 21.82 17.10
CA LYS A 364 4.08 21.35 17.76
C LYS A 364 3.88 19.96 18.37
N GLN A 365 2.74 19.71 19.02
CA GLN A 365 2.42 18.41 19.61
C GLN A 365 2.33 17.32 18.54
N LEU A 366 1.57 17.56 17.47
CA LEU A 366 1.38 16.61 16.38
C LEU A 366 2.68 16.31 15.64
N LEU A 367 3.52 17.31 15.36
CA LEU A 367 4.80 17.13 14.69
C LEU A 367 5.81 16.36 15.56
N LYS A 368 5.80 16.57 16.88
CA LYS A 368 6.58 15.75 17.82
C LYS A 368 6.12 14.29 17.76
N GLY A 369 4.82 14.05 17.88
CA GLY A 369 4.25 12.71 17.77
C GLY A 369 4.55 12.05 16.42
N ALA A 370 4.47 12.80 15.32
CA ALA A 370 4.83 12.31 13.98
C ALA A 370 6.30 11.87 13.91
N THR A 371 7.24 12.65 14.49
CA THR A 371 8.66 12.31 14.52
C THR A 371 8.91 11.01 15.31
N GLU A 372 8.30 10.89 16.49
CA GLU A 372 8.42 9.69 17.33
C GLU A 372 7.83 8.45 16.61
N ARG A 373 6.64 8.59 16.03
CA ARG A 373 5.93 7.49 15.37
C ARG A 373 6.58 7.03 14.07
N ALA A 374 7.25 7.92 13.33
CA ALA A 374 7.95 7.58 12.09
C ALA A 374 9.00 6.47 12.26
N PHE A 375 9.64 6.37 13.44
CA PHE A 375 10.64 5.35 13.74
C PHE A 375 10.06 3.94 13.64
N ASP A 376 8.82 3.72 14.08
CA ASP A 376 8.17 2.39 14.10
C ASP A 376 8.02 1.77 12.71
N PHE A 377 8.08 2.59 11.66
CA PHE A 377 7.98 2.18 10.25
C PHE A 377 9.35 2.09 9.55
N THR A 378 10.44 2.02 10.31
CA THR A 378 11.80 1.79 9.77
C THR A 378 12.15 0.31 9.82
N PHE A 379 13.10 -0.12 8.96
CA PHE A 379 13.65 -1.48 9.05
C PHE A 379 14.28 -1.76 10.41
N THR A 380 14.96 -0.78 11.00
CA THR A 380 15.55 -0.90 12.33
C THR A 380 14.52 -1.32 13.39
N ALA A 381 13.33 -0.75 13.35
CA ALA A 381 12.27 -1.07 14.31
C ALA A 381 11.66 -2.46 14.14
N ILE A 382 11.63 -2.99 12.91
CA ILE A 382 11.00 -4.29 12.61
C ILE A 382 12.00 -5.44 12.48
N GLU A 383 13.31 -5.16 12.41
CA GLU A 383 14.37 -6.12 12.04
C GLU A 383 14.40 -7.37 12.94
N ALA A 384 14.32 -7.19 14.24
CA ALA A 384 14.31 -8.31 15.18
C ALA A 384 13.09 -9.25 14.94
N LYS A 385 11.90 -8.69 14.74
CA LYS A 385 10.71 -9.48 14.42
C LYS A 385 10.85 -10.18 13.07
N LEU A 386 11.38 -9.48 12.08
CA LEU A 386 11.57 -10.00 10.73
C LEU A 386 12.55 -11.18 10.72
N ASN A 387 13.70 -11.03 11.39
CA ASN A 387 14.70 -12.08 11.53
C ASN A 387 14.12 -13.32 12.23
N ARG A 388 13.37 -13.13 13.32
CA ARG A 388 12.71 -14.22 14.06
C ARG A 388 11.75 -15.00 13.19
N ILE A 389 10.85 -14.32 12.44
CA ILE A 389 9.86 -15.03 11.61
C ILE A 389 10.48 -15.72 10.40
N MET A 390 11.63 -15.26 9.93
CA MET A 390 12.39 -15.85 8.82
C MET A 390 13.42 -16.86 9.27
N CYS A 391 13.64 -17.04 10.59
CA CYS A 391 14.70 -17.87 11.17
C CYS A 391 16.12 -17.48 10.73
N ILE A 392 16.37 -16.18 10.57
CA ILE A 392 17.67 -15.63 10.16
C ILE A 392 18.61 -15.45 11.37
N GLU A 393 18.08 -15.48 12.60
CA GLU A 393 18.86 -15.31 13.86
C GLU A 393 19.96 -16.37 14.06
N ALA A 394 19.89 -17.47 13.30
CA ALA A 394 20.86 -18.57 13.36
C ALA A 394 21.96 -18.47 12.29
N LEU A 395 22.01 -17.43 11.49
CA LEU A 395 22.98 -17.15 10.43
C LEU A 395 24.00 -16.09 10.88
#